data_ad161d5d7fcd0ec9b9c2584d85eeda1f
#
_entry.id   ad161d5d7fcd0ec9b9c2584d85eeda1f
#
_cell.length_a   1.000
_cell.length_b   1.000
_cell.length_c   1.000
_cell.angle_alpha   90.00
_cell.angle_beta   90.00
_cell.angle_gamma   90.00
#
_symmetry.space_group_name_H-M   'P 1'
#
loop_
_entity.id
_entity.type
_entity.pdbx_description
1 polymer ?
#
loop_
_entity_poly.entity_id
_entity_poly.type
_entity_poly.pdbx_seq_one_letter_code
_entity_poly.pdbx_strand_id
1 'polypeptide(L)'
;MIKVKHLMDAVEKDDGVRMWVEPLGLTKDLREWCDVDHVLCHLGPPMGLWQWFEEHRDGYDYFRASYHEWLSKSRYRPALLDLAKAARRDTFTLVHQGDDVEHNTGTALHEFLSELESYCPPEKAE
;
A
#
# COMPACT_ATOMS: atom_id res chain seq x y z
N MET A 1 -1.87 -8.99 9.48
CA MET A 1 -1.51 -7.63 9.94
C MET A 1 -0.81 -6.87 8.81
N ILE A 2 -1.19 -5.62 8.60
CA ILE A 2 -0.57 -4.76 7.59
C ILE A 2 0.30 -3.73 8.30
N LYS A 3 1.59 -3.69 7.95
CA LYS A 3 2.52 -2.64 8.40
C LYS A 3 2.71 -1.64 7.27
N VAL A 4 3.04 -0.41 7.61
CA VAL A 4 3.38 0.64 6.64
C VAL A 4 4.73 1.21 7.03
N LYS A 5 5.69 1.18 6.12
CA LYS A 5 7.06 1.64 6.39
C LYS A 5 7.61 2.44 5.21
N HIS A 6 8.46 3.41 5.52
CA HIS A 6 9.25 4.08 4.51
C HIS A 6 10.31 3.13 3.96
N LEU A 7 10.66 3.28 2.67
CA LEU A 7 11.67 2.45 2.01
C LEU A 7 12.99 2.37 2.79
N MET A 8 13.39 3.48 3.42
CA MET A 8 14.64 3.59 4.17
C MET A 8 14.53 3.19 5.65
N ASP A 9 13.36 2.81 6.12
CA ASP A 9 13.21 2.30 7.48
C ASP A 9 13.89 0.93 7.60
N ALA A 10 14.36 0.61 8.80
CA ALA A 10 15.04 -0.66 9.06
C ALA A 10 14.15 -1.85 8.72
N VAL A 11 14.71 -2.82 8.03
CA VAL A 11 14.05 -4.09 7.74
C VAL A 11 14.02 -4.92 9.01
N GLU A 12 12.83 -5.43 9.36
CA GLU A 12 12.63 -6.24 10.56
C GLU A 12 12.09 -7.62 10.18
N LYS A 13 12.37 -8.62 11.00
CA LYS A 13 11.94 -10.01 10.74
C LYS A 13 10.43 -10.14 10.67
N ASP A 14 9.70 -9.34 11.45
CA ASP A 14 8.26 -9.38 11.51
C ASP A 14 7.57 -8.51 10.45
N ASP A 15 8.33 -7.95 9.52
CA ASP A 15 7.76 -7.21 8.38
C ASP A 15 6.97 -8.14 7.44
N GLY A 16 7.28 -9.43 7.43
CA GLY A 16 6.70 -10.35 6.47
C GLY A 16 7.07 -9.99 5.04
N VAL A 17 6.16 -10.20 4.11
CA VAL A 17 6.36 -9.83 2.71
C VAL A 17 6.36 -8.31 2.57
N ARG A 18 7.40 -7.76 1.95
CA ARG A 18 7.56 -6.32 1.76
C ARG A 18 7.21 -5.95 0.33
N MET A 19 6.26 -5.02 0.17
CA MET A 19 5.66 -4.67 -1.12
C MET A 19 5.79 -3.17 -1.38
N TRP A 20 6.46 -2.81 -2.47
CA TRP A 20 6.54 -1.42 -2.93
C TRP A 20 5.23 -1.04 -3.62
N VAL A 21 4.60 0.05 -3.18
CA VAL A 21 3.25 0.43 -3.63
C VAL A 21 3.18 1.83 -4.25
N GLU A 22 4.32 2.43 -4.56
CA GLU A 22 4.33 3.70 -5.27
C GLU A 22 4.19 3.48 -6.78
N PRO A 23 3.64 4.44 -7.53
CA PRO A 23 3.45 4.27 -8.99
C PRO A 23 4.76 4.35 -9.78
N LEU A 24 5.84 4.78 -9.16
CA LEU A 24 7.17 4.81 -9.77
C LEU A 24 7.86 3.46 -9.65
N GLY A 25 8.61 3.08 -10.67
CA GLY A 25 9.42 1.88 -10.60
C GLY A 25 10.54 1.99 -9.56
N LEU A 26 10.96 0.86 -9.06
CA LEU A 26 12.07 0.76 -8.12
C LEU A 26 13.27 0.14 -8.82
N THR A 27 14.47 0.74 -8.65
CA THR A 27 15.68 0.18 -9.25
C THR A 27 16.01 -1.18 -8.63
N LYS A 28 16.69 -2.02 -9.39
CA LYS A 28 17.11 -3.33 -8.89
C LYS A 28 17.97 -3.22 -7.62
N ASP A 29 18.88 -2.27 -7.59
CA ASP A 29 19.79 -2.08 -6.45
C ASP A 29 19.01 -1.68 -5.19
N LEU A 30 18.07 -0.75 -5.29
CA LEU A 30 17.23 -0.34 -4.18
C LEU A 30 16.32 -1.47 -3.73
N ARG A 31 15.78 -2.24 -4.67
CA ARG A 31 14.94 -3.39 -4.35
C ARG A 31 15.69 -4.41 -3.51
N GLU A 32 16.91 -4.73 -3.91
CA GLU A 32 17.75 -5.70 -3.18
C GLU A 32 18.22 -5.15 -1.83
N TRP A 33 18.70 -3.91 -1.82
CA TRP A 33 19.21 -3.27 -0.60
C TRP A 33 18.11 -3.12 0.46
N CYS A 34 16.91 -2.75 0.04
CA CYS A 34 15.80 -2.52 0.96
C CYS A 34 14.91 -3.74 1.18
N ASP A 35 15.31 -4.90 0.69
CA ASP A 35 14.58 -6.17 0.86
C ASP A 35 13.11 -6.08 0.43
N VAL A 36 12.86 -5.49 -0.73
CA VAL A 36 11.52 -5.42 -1.30
C VAL A 36 11.23 -6.71 -2.07
N ASP A 37 10.24 -7.45 -1.63
CA ASP A 37 9.89 -8.74 -2.23
C ASP A 37 9.11 -8.58 -3.51
N HIS A 38 8.17 -7.62 -3.55
CA HIS A 38 7.35 -7.36 -4.71
C HIS A 38 7.28 -5.87 -5.03
N VAL A 39 7.33 -5.54 -6.32
CA VAL A 39 7.15 -4.18 -6.82
C VAL A 39 5.75 -4.11 -7.44
N LEU A 40 4.81 -3.48 -6.72
CA LEU A 40 3.40 -3.45 -7.08
C LEU A 40 2.97 -2.04 -7.51
N CYS A 41 3.68 -1.46 -8.49
CA CYS A 41 3.40 -0.11 -8.98
C CYS A 41 1.94 0.06 -9.45
N HIS A 42 1.35 -1.01 -9.97
CA HIS A 42 -0.02 -1.01 -10.47
C HIS A 42 -1.09 -0.87 -9.38
N LEU A 43 -0.72 -1.10 -8.12
CA LEU A 43 -1.62 -0.87 -6.98
C LEU A 43 -1.43 0.53 -6.39
N GLY A 44 -0.43 1.26 -6.84
CA GLY A 44 -0.25 2.67 -6.49
C GLY A 44 -1.28 3.56 -7.15
N PRO A 45 -1.37 4.83 -6.73
CA PRO A 45 -2.30 5.77 -7.34
C PRO A 45 -1.94 6.07 -8.80
N PRO A 46 -2.90 6.54 -9.60
CA PRO A 46 -2.56 7.04 -10.93
C PRO A 46 -1.47 8.11 -10.86
N MET A 47 -0.56 8.11 -11.84
CA MET A 47 0.62 8.99 -11.82
C MET A 47 0.24 10.46 -11.67
N GLY A 48 -0.81 10.91 -12.35
CA GLY A 48 -1.25 12.31 -12.24
C GLY A 48 -1.70 12.68 -10.83
N LEU A 49 -2.39 11.77 -10.15
CA LEU A 49 -2.81 11.99 -8.77
C LEU A 49 -1.61 11.99 -7.82
N TRP A 50 -0.66 11.08 -8.04
CA TRP A 50 0.56 11.03 -7.25
C TRP A 50 1.38 12.31 -7.40
N GLN A 51 1.56 12.80 -8.64
CA GLN A 51 2.26 14.06 -8.91
C GLN A 51 1.56 15.25 -8.27
N TRP A 52 0.23 15.27 -8.34
CA TRP A 52 -0.55 16.33 -7.69
C TRP A 52 -0.30 16.35 -6.18
N PHE A 53 -0.30 15.21 -5.53
CA PHE A 53 -0.06 15.12 -4.09
C PHE A 53 1.36 15.55 -3.72
N GLU A 54 2.35 15.19 -4.54
CA GLU A 54 3.74 15.64 -4.33
C GLU A 54 3.86 17.16 -4.32
N GLU A 55 3.03 17.86 -5.07
CA GLU A 55 2.98 19.32 -5.15
C GLU A 55 2.03 19.96 -4.13
N HIS A 56 1.13 19.19 -3.55
CA HIS A 56 0.08 19.63 -2.62
C HIS A 56 0.07 18.74 -1.38
N ARG A 57 1.13 18.79 -0.60
CA ARG A 57 1.33 17.93 0.57
C ARG A 57 0.26 18.10 1.65
N ASP A 58 -0.40 19.24 1.71
CA ASP A 58 -1.53 19.52 2.59
C ASP A 58 -2.85 18.94 2.08
N GLY A 59 -2.86 18.38 0.87
CA GLY A 59 -4.05 17.83 0.23
C GLY A 59 -4.26 16.33 0.42
N TYR A 60 -3.81 15.76 1.52
CA TYR A 60 -3.92 14.32 1.75
C TYR A 60 -5.36 13.80 1.69
N ASP A 61 -6.32 14.52 2.26
CA ASP A 61 -7.72 14.08 2.27
C ASP A 61 -8.28 13.92 0.86
N TYR A 62 -7.96 14.87 -0.02
CA TYR A 62 -8.35 14.79 -1.43
C TYR A 62 -7.61 13.63 -2.14
N PHE A 63 -6.32 13.51 -1.92
CA PHE A 63 -5.51 12.43 -2.49
C PHE A 63 -6.06 11.06 -2.07
N ARG A 64 -6.30 10.88 -0.79
CA ARG A 64 -6.81 9.64 -0.21
C ARG A 64 -8.19 9.28 -0.80
N ALA A 65 -9.11 10.22 -0.82
CA ALA A 65 -10.46 10.00 -1.36
C ALA A 65 -10.43 9.62 -2.84
N SER A 66 -9.62 10.33 -3.63
CA SER A 66 -9.48 10.07 -5.06
C SER A 66 -8.82 8.72 -5.34
N TYR A 67 -7.80 8.38 -4.56
CA TYR A 67 -7.12 7.10 -4.67
C TYR A 67 -8.06 5.95 -4.30
N HIS A 68 -8.81 6.08 -3.21
CA HIS A 68 -9.78 5.07 -2.78
C HIS A 68 -10.88 4.86 -3.83
N GLU A 69 -11.39 5.93 -4.43
CA GLU A 69 -12.36 5.81 -5.50
C GLU A 69 -11.80 5.05 -6.71
N TRP A 70 -10.56 5.39 -7.11
CA TRP A 70 -9.89 4.70 -8.20
C TRP A 70 -9.67 3.22 -7.89
N LEU A 71 -9.22 2.89 -6.69
CA LEU A 71 -9.01 1.49 -6.26
C LEU A 71 -10.33 0.71 -6.30
N SER A 72 -11.43 1.30 -5.86
CA SER A 72 -12.74 0.64 -5.81
C SER A 72 -13.27 0.25 -7.18
N LYS A 73 -12.86 0.97 -8.24
CA LYS A 73 -13.26 0.74 -9.63
C LYS A 73 -12.18 0.03 -10.44
N SER A 74 -11.03 -0.24 -9.84
CA SER A 74 -9.89 -0.82 -10.51
C SER A 74 -10.12 -2.29 -10.87
N ARG A 75 -9.55 -2.72 -12.00
CA ARG A 75 -9.51 -4.14 -12.36
C ARG A 75 -8.68 -4.98 -11.38
N TYR A 76 -7.90 -4.34 -10.52
CA TYR A 76 -7.11 -5.01 -9.49
C TYR A 76 -7.88 -5.23 -8.19
N ARG A 77 -9.16 -4.85 -8.14
CA ARG A 77 -9.97 -5.02 -6.94
C ARG A 77 -10.00 -6.45 -6.40
N PRO A 78 -10.08 -7.52 -7.24
CA PRO A 78 -9.97 -8.89 -6.73
C PRO A 78 -8.66 -9.17 -6.01
N ALA A 79 -7.53 -8.68 -6.55
CA ALA A 79 -6.22 -8.83 -5.90
C ALA A 79 -6.15 -8.06 -4.58
N LEU A 80 -6.74 -6.86 -4.53
CA LEU A 80 -6.83 -6.07 -3.30
C LEU A 80 -7.65 -6.78 -2.24
N LEU A 81 -8.73 -7.42 -2.64
CA LEU A 81 -9.56 -8.21 -1.72
C LEU A 81 -8.78 -9.40 -1.16
N ASP A 82 -7.99 -10.07 -1.99
CA ASP A 82 -7.14 -11.18 -1.55
C ASP A 82 -6.10 -10.70 -0.53
N LEU A 83 -5.49 -9.54 -0.75
CA LEU A 83 -4.56 -8.94 0.22
C LEU A 83 -5.25 -8.61 1.54
N ALA A 84 -6.45 -8.04 1.48
CA ALA A 84 -7.22 -7.71 2.67
C ALA A 84 -7.52 -8.96 3.50
N LYS A 85 -7.89 -10.06 2.85
CA LYS A 85 -8.15 -11.34 3.52
C LYS A 85 -6.86 -11.96 4.09
N ALA A 86 -5.76 -11.89 3.33
CA ALA A 86 -4.48 -12.43 3.77
C ALA A 86 -3.97 -11.74 5.04
N ALA A 87 -4.30 -10.48 5.25
CA ALA A 87 -3.91 -9.72 6.43
C ALA A 87 -4.48 -10.30 7.75
N ARG A 88 -5.50 -11.14 7.66
CA ARG A 88 -6.08 -11.82 8.84
C ARG A 88 -5.16 -12.91 9.39
N ARG A 89 -4.31 -13.48 8.54
CA ARG A 89 -3.45 -14.63 8.89
C ARG A 89 -1.97 -14.31 8.83
N ASP A 90 -1.59 -13.41 7.93
CA ASP A 90 -0.20 -13.12 7.63
C ASP A 90 0.10 -11.65 7.90
N THR A 91 1.38 -11.36 8.09
CA THR A 91 1.87 -9.98 8.14
C THR A 91 2.54 -9.64 6.82
N PHE A 92 2.22 -8.48 6.28
CA PHE A 92 2.96 -7.90 5.16
C PHE A 92 3.12 -6.39 5.38
N THR A 93 4.10 -5.82 4.70
CA THR A 93 4.47 -4.42 4.86
C THR A 93 4.31 -3.70 3.53
N LEU A 94 3.56 -2.60 3.54
CA LEU A 94 3.44 -1.68 2.41
C LEU A 94 4.57 -0.66 2.52
N VAL A 95 5.43 -0.63 1.51
CA VAL A 95 6.63 0.21 1.49
C VAL A 95 6.40 1.40 0.57
N HIS A 96 6.66 2.61 1.07
CA HIS A 96 6.47 3.87 0.35
C HIS A 96 7.71 4.76 0.45
N GLN A 97 7.69 5.88 -0.25
CA GLN A 97 8.80 6.86 -0.22
C GLN A 97 8.40 8.24 0.32
N GLY A 98 7.15 8.41 0.77
CA GLY A 98 6.70 9.67 1.33
C GLY A 98 7.35 9.98 2.68
N ASP A 99 7.63 11.25 2.94
CA ASP A 99 8.31 11.68 4.18
C ASP A 99 7.35 11.83 5.36
N ASP A 100 6.05 12.01 5.10
CA ASP A 100 5.05 12.10 6.15
C ASP A 100 4.61 10.70 6.60
N VAL A 101 4.84 10.38 7.86
CA VAL A 101 4.54 9.06 8.43
C VAL A 101 3.05 8.75 8.42
N GLU A 102 2.20 9.76 8.51
CA GLU A 102 0.75 9.59 8.60
C GLU A 102 0.04 9.81 7.26
N HIS A 103 0.65 10.53 6.32
CA HIS A 103 0.02 10.96 5.07
C HIS A 103 0.89 10.56 3.87
N ASN A 104 0.70 9.33 3.42
CA ASN A 104 1.48 8.76 2.32
C ASN A 104 0.67 7.69 1.58
N THR A 105 1.19 7.23 0.46
CA THR A 105 0.55 6.19 -0.35
C THR A 105 0.30 4.90 0.42
N GLY A 106 1.26 4.47 1.22
CA GLY A 106 1.15 3.25 2.01
C GLY A 106 0.03 3.33 3.03
N THR A 107 -0.07 4.45 3.76
CA THR A 107 -1.13 4.68 4.73
C THR A 107 -2.51 4.71 4.06
N ALA A 108 -2.61 5.39 2.91
CA ALA A 108 -3.87 5.45 2.16
C ALA A 108 -4.31 4.06 1.68
N LEU A 109 -3.38 3.26 1.17
CA LEU A 109 -3.69 1.90 0.74
C LEU A 109 -4.05 1.00 1.94
N HIS A 110 -3.34 1.14 3.05
CA HIS A 110 -3.66 0.42 4.28
C HIS A 110 -5.09 0.69 4.74
N GLU A 111 -5.49 1.95 4.75
CA GLU A 111 -6.87 2.34 5.12
C GLU A 111 -7.89 1.69 4.20
N PHE A 112 -7.63 1.68 2.88
CA PHE A 112 -8.52 1.04 1.91
C PHE A 112 -8.63 -0.46 2.14
N LEU A 113 -7.51 -1.15 2.35
CA LEU A 113 -7.49 -2.60 2.59
C LEU A 113 -8.19 -2.95 3.91
N SER A 114 -8.02 -2.15 4.94
CA SER A 114 -8.69 -2.35 6.24
C SER A 114 -10.20 -2.20 6.11
N GLU A 115 -10.66 -1.24 5.32
CA GLU A 115 -12.08 -1.06 5.03
C GLU A 115 -12.64 -2.23 4.24
N LEU A 116 -11.94 -2.69 3.20
CA LEU A 116 -12.31 -3.88 2.44
C LEU A 116 -12.43 -5.11 3.33
N GLU A 117 -11.46 -5.30 4.22
CA GLU A 117 -11.44 -6.43 5.15
C GLU A 117 -12.67 -6.43 6.05
N SER A 118 -13.11 -5.26 6.50
CA SER A 118 -14.27 -5.15 7.39
C SER A 118 -15.59 -5.59 6.75
N TYR A 119 -15.67 -5.55 5.41
CA TYR A 119 -16.84 -6.03 4.67
C TYR A 119 -16.77 -7.52 4.32
N CYS A 120 -15.63 -8.17 4.55
CA CYS A 120 -15.50 -9.59 4.26
C CYS A 120 -16.12 -10.42 5.39
N PRO A 121 -16.87 -11.48 5.08
CA PRO A 121 -17.37 -12.38 6.13
C PRO A 121 -16.20 -13.03 6.86
N PRO A 122 -16.37 -13.38 8.16
CA PRO A 122 -15.33 -14.10 8.87
C PRO A 122 -15.04 -15.43 8.20
N GLU A 123 -13.77 -15.86 8.24
CA GLU A 123 -13.38 -17.15 7.71
C GLU A 123 -14.06 -18.26 8.53
N LYS A 124 -14.57 -19.26 7.83
CA LYS A 124 -15.15 -20.42 8.50
C LYS A 124 -14.04 -21.28 9.08
N ALA A 125 -14.15 -21.61 10.36
CA ALA A 125 -13.31 -22.64 10.96
C ALA A 125 -13.70 -24.00 10.34
N GLU A 126 -12.70 -24.70 9.86
CA GLU A 126 -12.87 -26.08 9.40
C GLU A 126 -12.43 -27.05 10.49
#